data_6c3a6063b425662d5c496d8772b2b787
#
_entry.id   6c3a6063b425662d5c496d8772b2b787
#
_cell.length_a   1.000
_cell.length_b   1.000
_cell.length_c   1.000
_cell.angle_alpha   90.00
_cell.angle_beta   90.00
_cell.angle_gamma   90.00
#
_symmetry.space_group_name_H-M   'P 1'
#
loop_
_entity.id
_entity.type
_entity.pdbx_description
1 polymer ?
#
loop_
_entity_poly.entity_id
_entity_poly.type
_entity_poly.pdbx_seq_one_letter_code
_entity_poly.pdbx_strand_id
1 'polypeptide(L)'
;MQPGHSSIFKEGCSLKYQIMKRSVNSLTGFTIGATDGEIGKVKEFYFNDNTWTIQYVIAETGNWLSGRKVLISSEAMLRPEWEAKIFPVNLTMEQVKNSPDIDTDKPVSRQQEMELDKYYPRTGFWGGGVLNSGIGISGMVMPGNKTIEQAIQNKEDNNPHLRSTNKVTGYKIKASDGEIGEVEDFIIDDRTLDIKFLVIDTGNWFPGKKVIISPKWIKEIKWDSSEVIVNASVEQVKYSPEYDAAQYISDEYEANLQNYYGRFISHK
;
A
#
# COMPACT_ATOMS: atom_id res chain seq x y z
N MET A 1 -14.87 46.02 -37.88
CA MET A 1 -14.04 45.96 -36.63
C MET A 1 -14.79 45.16 -35.59
N GLN A 2 -14.42 43.93 -35.40
CA GLN A 2 -14.88 43.13 -34.26
C GLN A 2 -13.66 42.82 -33.40
N PRO A 3 -13.71 43.00 -32.07
CA PRO A 3 -12.65 42.57 -31.18
C PRO A 3 -12.83 41.10 -30.81
N GLY A 4 -11.69 40.39 -30.81
CA GLY A 4 -11.60 38.97 -30.56
C GLY A 4 -12.01 38.56 -29.14
N HIS A 5 -12.70 37.45 -29.05
CA HIS A 5 -12.95 36.74 -27.82
C HIS A 5 -11.70 35.91 -27.51
N SER A 6 -11.02 36.37 -26.48
CA SER A 6 -9.89 35.73 -25.82
C SER A 6 -10.35 34.43 -25.17
N SER A 7 -9.75 33.33 -25.57
CA SER A 7 -9.91 32.00 -24.99
C SER A 7 -9.14 31.90 -23.67
N ILE A 8 -9.81 32.19 -22.55
CA ILE A 8 -9.29 31.94 -21.20
C ILE A 8 -10.27 31.00 -20.52
N PHE A 9 -10.28 29.72 -20.86
CA PHE A 9 -10.95 28.67 -20.10
C PHE A 9 -10.54 27.29 -20.64
N LYS A 10 -9.32 26.81 -20.33
CA LYS A 10 -8.98 25.39 -20.52
C LYS A 10 -7.89 24.82 -19.61
N GLU A 11 -7.40 25.53 -18.61
CA GLU A 11 -6.35 24.96 -17.73
C GLU A 11 -6.86 24.38 -16.40
N GLY A 12 -8.10 24.62 -16.01
CA GLY A 12 -8.62 24.18 -14.69
C GLY A 12 -9.15 22.75 -14.61
N CYS A 13 -9.31 22.02 -15.73
CA CYS A 13 -10.01 20.72 -15.74
C CYS A 13 -9.07 19.51 -15.78
N SER A 14 -7.80 19.71 -16.07
CA SER A 14 -6.83 18.60 -16.24
C SER A 14 -6.24 18.07 -14.94
N LEU A 15 -6.14 18.90 -13.91
CA LEU A 15 -5.53 18.51 -12.62
C LEU A 15 -6.39 17.55 -11.78
N LYS A 16 -7.71 17.50 -11.98
CA LYS A 16 -8.63 16.63 -11.22
C LYS A 16 -8.50 15.14 -11.51
N TYR A 17 -7.84 14.75 -12.60
CA TYR A 17 -7.73 13.36 -13.05
C TYR A 17 -6.30 12.82 -13.04
N GLN A 18 -5.32 13.61 -12.65
CA GLN A 18 -3.94 13.17 -12.64
C GLN A 18 -3.71 12.21 -11.45
N ILE A 19 -3.14 11.05 -11.75
CA ILE A 19 -2.68 10.09 -10.74
C ILE A 19 -1.58 10.79 -9.94
N MET A 20 -1.75 10.86 -8.64
CA MET A 20 -0.73 11.46 -7.78
C MET A 20 -0.05 10.39 -6.94
N LYS A 21 1.27 10.37 -7.02
CA LYS A 21 2.10 9.55 -6.17
C LYS A 21 2.31 10.27 -4.84
N ARG A 22 1.93 9.63 -3.75
CA ARG A 22 1.85 10.25 -2.42
C ARG A 22 2.58 9.42 -1.37
N SER A 23 3.20 10.13 -0.44
CA SER A 23 3.80 9.55 0.76
C SER A 23 2.72 8.98 1.67
N VAL A 24 2.93 7.76 2.18
CA VAL A 24 2.05 7.13 3.18
C VAL A 24 2.08 7.90 4.47
N ASN A 25 3.24 8.40 4.89
CA ASN A 25 3.38 9.22 6.08
C ASN A 25 2.55 10.50 6.00
N SER A 26 2.37 11.08 4.80
CA SER A 26 1.55 12.28 4.62
C SER A 26 0.05 12.05 4.82
N LEU A 27 -0.42 10.80 4.75
CA LEU A 27 -1.80 10.40 5.04
C LEU A 27 -2.03 10.11 6.53
N THR A 28 -0.97 9.85 7.28
CA THR A 28 -1.08 9.59 8.73
C THR A 28 -1.66 10.81 9.44
N GLY A 29 -2.64 10.58 10.30
CA GLY A 29 -3.36 11.65 11.01
C GLY A 29 -4.52 12.29 10.23
N PHE A 30 -4.75 11.92 8.95
CA PHE A 30 -5.98 12.33 8.26
C PHE A 30 -7.19 11.81 8.99
N THR A 31 -8.25 12.61 9.02
CA THR A 31 -9.54 12.20 9.56
C THR A 31 -10.20 11.21 8.62
N ILE A 32 -10.62 10.04 9.13
CA ILE A 32 -11.40 9.09 8.36
C ILE A 32 -12.88 9.44 8.50
N GLY A 33 -13.50 9.80 7.38
CA GLY A 33 -14.91 10.19 7.30
C GLY A 33 -15.77 9.03 6.80
N ALA A 34 -16.71 8.54 7.65
CA ALA A 34 -17.79 7.65 7.23
C ALA A 34 -18.90 8.44 6.53
N THR A 35 -19.88 7.75 5.95
CA THR A 35 -21.04 8.37 5.28
C THR A 35 -21.95 9.13 6.24
N ASP A 36 -21.92 8.81 7.53
CA ASP A 36 -22.77 9.32 8.59
C ASP A 36 -22.00 9.95 9.77
N GLY A 37 -20.69 10.10 9.68
CA GLY A 37 -19.90 10.74 10.71
C GLY A 37 -18.40 10.53 10.63
N GLU A 38 -17.66 10.98 11.63
CA GLU A 38 -16.21 10.83 11.73
C GLU A 38 -15.87 9.54 12.49
N ILE A 39 -15.00 8.69 11.90
CA ILE A 39 -14.56 7.44 12.52
C ILE A 39 -13.38 7.69 13.48
N GLY A 40 -12.40 8.45 13.02
CA GLY A 40 -11.16 8.67 13.76
C GLY A 40 -10.04 9.12 12.84
N LYS A 41 -8.81 8.71 13.15
CA LYS A 41 -7.64 9.14 12.40
C LYS A 41 -6.89 7.96 11.80
N VAL A 42 -6.33 8.19 10.60
CA VAL A 42 -5.40 7.26 9.98
C VAL A 42 -4.19 7.07 10.88
N LYS A 43 -3.89 5.84 11.25
CA LYS A 43 -2.75 5.47 12.09
C LYS A 43 -1.63 4.84 11.27
N GLU A 44 -1.95 3.84 10.49
CA GLU A 44 -1.03 3.11 9.63
C GLU A 44 -1.80 2.36 8.54
N PHE A 45 -1.04 1.76 7.62
CA PHE A 45 -1.60 0.94 6.55
C PHE A 45 -1.05 -0.48 6.63
N TYR A 46 -1.87 -1.42 6.16
CA TYR A 46 -1.44 -2.79 5.91
C TYR A 46 -1.46 -3.06 4.42
N PHE A 47 -0.38 -3.62 3.91
CA PHE A 47 -0.23 -3.98 2.52
C PHE A 47 0.05 -5.47 2.35
N ASN A 48 -0.28 -6.00 1.18
CA ASN A 48 0.09 -7.36 0.79
C ASN A 48 1.51 -7.34 0.19
N ASP A 49 2.42 -8.15 0.74
CA ASP A 49 3.83 -8.20 0.34
C ASP A 49 4.10 -8.90 -0.99
N ASN A 50 3.11 -9.63 -1.54
CA ASN A 50 3.19 -10.21 -2.87
C ASN A 50 2.76 -9.23 -3.97
N THR A 51 1.67 -8.47 -3.71
CA THR A 51 1.08 -7.55 -4.70
C THR A 51 1.56 -6.11 -4.53
N TRP A 52 2.11 -5.76 -3.37
CA TRP A 52 2.51 -4.41 -2.99
C TRP A 52 1.35 -3.42 -3.06
N THR A 53 0.16 -3.86 -2.67
CA THR A 53 -1.06 -3.05 -2.66
C THR A 53 -1.55 -2.89 -1.23
N ILE A 54 -1.93 -1.68 -0.83
CA ILE A 54 -2.58 -1.41 0.44
C ILE A 54 -3.92 -2.14 0.47
N GLN A 55 -4.13 -2.91 1.53
CA GLN A 55 -5.36 -3.69 1.70
C GLN A 55 -6.25 -3.15 2.81
N TYR A 56 -5.64 -2.58 3.84
CA TYR A 56 -6.37 -2.00 4.97
C TYR A 56 -5.70 -0.73 5.45
N VAL A 57 -6.53 0.19 5.97
CA VAL A 57 -6.09 1.29 6.82
C VAL A 57 -6.50 1.00 8.26
N ILE A 58 -5.59 1.27 9.19
CA ILE A 58 -5.92 1.25 10.61
C ILE A 58 -6.38 2.64 11.01
N ALA A 59 -7.60 2.71 11.47
CA ALA A 59 -8.18 3.88 12.10
C ALA A 59 -8.05 3.78 13.62
N GLU A 60 -7.50 4.81 14.25
CA GLU A 60 -7.58 5.01 15.70
C GLU A 60 -8.86 5.80 15.98
N THR A 61 -9.87 5.11 16.51
CA THR A 61 -11.16 5.72 16.79
C THR A 61 -11.06 6.65 17.99
N GLY A 62 -11.79 7.75 17.93
CA GLY A 62 -11.90 8.65 19.07
C GLY A 62 -12.75 8.07 20.22
N ASN A 63 -13.24 8.95 21.07
CA ASN A 63 -14.01 8.59 22.28
C ASN A 63 -15.30 7.80 22.00
N TRP A 64 -15.85 7.86 20.78
CA TRP A 64 -17.09 7.19 20.43
C TRP A 64 -17.00 5.64 20.42
N LEU A 65 -15.78 5.10 20.25
CA LEU A 65 -15.50 3.66 20.31
C LEU A 65 -14.31 3.36 21.25
N SER A 66 -14.19 4.15 22.32
CA SER A 66 -13.21 3.96 23.42
C SER A 66 -11.74 3.87 22.95
N GLY A 67 -11.38 4.57 21.86
CA GLY A 67 -10.02 4.57 21.32
C GLY A 67 -9.61 3.25 20.65
N ARG A 68 -10.56 2.38 20.34
CA ARG A 68 -10.32 1.12 19.65
C ARG A 68 -9.65 1.35 18.29
N LYS A 69 -8.71 0.49 17.92
CA LYS A 69 -8.17 0.45 16.58
C LYS A 69 -9.05 -0.47 15.72
N VAL A 70 -9.42 -0.01 14.54
CA VAL A 70 -10.24 -0.77 13.58
C VAL A 70 -9.54 -0.84 12.23
N LEU A 71 -9.68 -1.97 11.55
CA LEU A 71 -9.24 -2.13 10.17
C LEU A 71 -10.38 -1.78 9.21
N ILE A 72 -10.07 -0.95 8.23
CA ILE A 72 -11.00 -0.58 7.17
C ILE A 72 -10.40 -1.07 5.86
N SER A 73 -11.17 -1.85 5.09
CA SER A 73 -10.74 -2.38 3.80
C SER A 73 -10.46 -1.26 2.79
N SER A 74 -9.42 -1.44 1.98
CA SER A 74 -9.10 -0.52 0.88
C SER A 74 -10.23 -0.38 -0.14
N GLU A 75 -11.10 -1.38 -0.28
CA GLU A 75 -12.25 -1.31 -1.17
C GLU A 75 -13.33 -0.31 -0.70
N ALA A 76 -13.37 -0.04 0.60
CA ALA A 76 -14.25 0.98 1.15
C ALA A 76 -13.63 2.39 1.09
N MET A 77 -12.34 2.52 0.78
CA MET A 77 -11.66 3.80 0.74
C MET A 77 -12.02 4.57 -0.52
N LEU A 78 -12.28 5.85 -0.36
CA LEU A 78 -12.47 6.79 -1.44
C LEU A 78 -11.21 7.66 -1.59
N ARG A 79 -11.17 8.49 -2.62
CA ARG A 79 -10.01 9.35 -2.85
C ARG A 79 -9.82 10.35 -1.71
N PRO A 80 -8.60 10.47 -1.13
CA PRO A 80 -8.34 11.42 -0.06
C PRO A 80 -8.56 12.88 -0.48
N GLU A 81 -9.14 13.66 0.40
CA GLU A 81 -9.30 15.11 0.28
C GLU A 81 -8.11 15.80 0.95
N TRP A 82 -7.09 16.11 0.16
CA TRP A 82 -5.78 16.55 0.65
C TRP A 82 -5.84 17.88 1.42
N GLU A 83 -6.60 18.84 0.91
CA GLU A 83 -6.73 20.16 1.54
C GLU A 83 -7.48 20.09 2.89
N ALA A 84 -8.52 19.28 2.94
CA ALA A 84 -9.31 19.05 4.15
C ALA A 84 -8.65 18.06 5.11
N LYS A 85 -7.63 17.32 4.66
CA LYS A 85 -7.03 16.20 5.40
C LYS A 85 -8.07 15.15 5.83
N ILE A 86 -8.98 14.84 4.93
CA ILE A 86 -10.02 13.84 5.12
C ILE A 86 -9.73 12.65 4.21
N PHE A 87 -9.88 11.45 4.77
CA PHE A 87 -9.83 10.18 4.05
C PHE A 87 -11.22 9.54 4.09
N PRO A 88 -12.07 9.81 3.08
CA PRO A 88 -13.46 9.36 3.10
C PRO A 88 -13.54 7.84 2.87
N VAL A 89 -14.52 7.20 3.49
CA VAL A 89 -14.81 5.78 3.29
C VAL A 89 -16.31 5.58 3.02
N ASN A 90 -16.63 4.62 2.18
CA ASN A 90 -18.02 4.24 1.85
C ASN A 90 -18.58 3.22 2.86
N LEU A 91 -18.51 3.57 4.14
CA LEU A 91 -19.02 2.79 5.26
C LEU A 91 -19.79 3.72 6.22
N THR A 92 -20.71 3.16 6.98
CA THR A 92 -21.33 3.84 8.13
C THR A 92 -20.51 3.60 9.41
N MET A 93 -20.68 4.46 10.40
CA MET A 93 -20.08 4.26 11.73
C MET A 93 -20.49 2.93 12.35
N GLU A 94 -21.75 2.50 12.15
CA GLU A 94 -22.25 1.22 12.64
C GLU A 94 -21.51 0.03 11.99
N GLN A 95 -21.28 0.07 10.68
CA GLN A 95 -20.47 -0.94 9.99
C GLN A 95 -19.06 -0.99 10.54
N VAL A 96 -18.43 0.15 10.77
CA VAL A 96 -17.08 0.20 11.36
C VAL A 96 -17.09 -0.35 12.79
N LYS A 97 -18.10 -0.02 13.59
CA LYS A 97 -18.25 -0.54 14.97
C LYS A 97 -18.29 -2.05 15.02
N ASN A 98 -18.97 -2.67 14.05
CA ASN A 98 -19.16 -4.12 13.97
C ASN A 98 -18.04 -4.85 13.23
N SER A 99 -16.98 -4.13 12.79
CA SER A 99 -15.82 -4.78 12.16
C SER A 99 -15.10 -5.70 13.14
N PRO A 100 -14.44 -6.76 12.65
CA PRO A 100 -13.65 -7.66 13.48
C PRO A 100 -12.64 -6.92 14.35
N ASP A 101 -12.51 -7.36 15.59
CA ASP A 101 -11.49 -6.83 16.49
C ASP A 101 -10.13 -7.41 16.17
N ILE A 102 -9.13 -6.57 16.03
CA ILE A 102 -7.79 -6.99 15.66
C ILE A 102 -6.76 -6.38 16.61
N ASP A 103 -5.95 -7.28 17.17
CA ASP A 103 -4.76 -6.91 17.91
C ASP A 103 -3.68 -6.45 16.92
N THR A 104 -3.56 -5.13 16.74
CA THR A 104 -2.58 -4.54 15.81
C THR A 104 -1.14 -4.66 16.29
N ASP A 105 -0.91 -5.11 17.53
CA ASP A 105 0.43 -5.31 18.06
C ASP A 105 1.02 -6.66 17.62
N LYS A 106 0.17 -7.56 17.10
CA LYS A 106 0.57 -8.84 16.51
C LYS A 106 0.48 -8.83 15.00
N PRO A 107 1.31 -9.62 14.30
CA PRO A 107 1.09 -9.86 12.87
C PRO A 107 -0.31 -10.38 12.64
N VAL A 108 -1.01 -9.84 11.63
CA VAL A 108 -2.34 -10.33 11.26
C VAL A 108 -2.19 -11.79 10.83
N SER A 109 -2.80 -12.70 11.58
CA SER A 109 -2.74 -14.12 11.27
C SER A 109 -3.59 -14.44 10.04
N ARG A 110 -3.30 -15.55 9.37
CA ARG A 110 -4.09 -16.03 8.22
C ARG A 110 -5.59 -16.20 8.57
N GLN A 111 -5.90 -16.59 9.79
CA GLN A 111 -7.30 -16.68 10.24
C GLN A 111 -7.97 -15.31 10.32
N GLN A 112 -7.26 -14.31 10.83
CA GLN A 112 -7.75 -12.94 10.87
C GLN A 112 -7.91 -12.34 9.47
N GLU A 113 -7.00 -12.63 8.53
CA GLU A 113 -7.18 -12.27 7.12
C GLU A 113 -8.47 -12.88 6.55
N MET A 114 -8.75 -14.14 6.82
CA MET A 114 -9.97 -14.81 6.36
C MET A 114 -11.23 -14.23 7.01
N GLU A 115 -11.19 -13.83 8.27
CA GLU A 115 -12.33 -13.17 8.95
C GLU A 115 -12.59 -11.78 8.37
N LEU A 116 -11.52 -11.01 8.10
CA LEU A 116 -11.62 -9.73 7.42
C LEU A 116 -12.17 -9.85 6.00
N ASP A 117 -11.70 -10.82 5.24
CA ASP A 117 -12.18 -11.09 3.88
C ASP A 117 -13.67 -11.51 3.85
N LYS A 118 -14.17 -12.17 4.90
CA LYS A 118 -15.59 -12.48 5.05
C LYS A 118 -16.40 -11.25 5.43
N TYR A 119 -15.84 -10.39 6.28
CA TYR A 119 -16.53 -9.18 6.73
C TYR A 119 -16.58 -8.09 5.64
N TYR A 120 -15.45 -7.90 4.94
CA TYR A 120 -15.31 -7.00 3.80
C TYR A 120 -15.22 -7.82 2.50
N PRO A 121 -16.35 -8.27 1.93
CA PRO A 121 -16.32 -9.09 0.71
C PRO A 121 -15.68 -8.29 -0.43
N ARG A 122 -14.56 -8.77 -0.92
CA ARG A 122 -13.85 -8.15 -2.03
C ARG A 122 -14.62 -8.38 -3.33
N THR A 123 -14.94 -7.31 -4.03
CA THR A 123 -15.47 -7.40 -5.38
C THR A 123 -14.36 -7.87 -6.32
N GLY A 124 -14.30 -9.12 -6.51
CA GLY A 124 -13.61 -10.07 -7.37
C GLY A 124 -12.64 -9.61 -8.44
N PHE A 125 -11.70 -8.66 -8.24
CA PHE A 125 -10.69 -8.37 -9.26
C PHE A 125 -9.22 -8.65 -8.85
N TRP A 126 -8.94 -8.89 -7.57
CA TRP A 126 -7.56 -9.06 -7.09
C TRP A 126 -7.32 -10.41 -6.44
N GLY A 127 -6.84 -11.35 -7.25
CA GLY A 127 -6.13 -12.53 -6.78
C GLY A 127 -6.96 -13.70 -6.29
N GLY A 128 -7.41 -14.54 -7.21
CA GLY A 128 -7.60 -15.97 -6.95
C GLY A 128 -8.77 -16.40 -6.07
N GLY A 129 -9.79 -15.59 -5.92
CA GLY A 129 -11.01 -15.98 -5.23
C GLY A 129 -12.00 -16.68 -6.16
N VAL A 130 -11.81 -17.96 -6.45
CA VAL A 130 -12.81 -18.82 -7.13
C VAL A 130 -14.07 -19.01 -6.29
N LEU A 131 -14.16 -18.39 -5.11
CA LEU A 131 -15.23 -18.64 -4.13
C LEU A 131 -16.35 -17.60 -4.09
N ASN A 132 -16.26 -16.49 -4.82
CA ASN A 132 -17.31 -15.47 -4.73
C ASN A 132 -18.08 -15.20 -6.03
N SER A 133 -17.97 -16.05 -7.03
CA SER A 133 -19.00 -16.13 -8.07
C SER A 133 -20.13 -16.96 -7.49
N GLY A 134 -21.30 -16.37 -7.29
CA GLY A 134 -22.52 -17.02 -6.83
C GLY A 134 -23.06 -18.16 -7.72
N ILE A 135 -22.17 -18.96 -8.29
CA ILE A 135 -22.44 -20.26 -8.88
C ILE A 135 -22.27 -21.24 -7.73
N GLY A 136 -23.40 -21.69 -7.18
CA GLY A 136 -23.46 -22.74 -6.19
C GLY A 136 -22.69 -23.97 -6.66
N ILE A 137 -21.47 -24.13 -6.17
CA ILE A 137 -20.73 -25.39 -6.31
C ILE A 137 -21.17 -26.29 -5.16
N SER A 138 -22.45 -26.61 -5.11
CA SER A 138 -22.93 -27.83 -4.46
C SER A 138 -22.67 -28.96 -5.46
N GLY A 139 -21.53 -29.65 -5.33
CA GLY A 139 -21.37 -30.92 -6.00
C GLY A 139 -20.17 -31.15 -6.92
N MET A 140 -19.15 -30.29 -6.94
CA MET A 140 -17.92 -30.67 -7.64
C MET A 140 -17.02 -31.51 -6.73
N VAL A 141 -17.27 -32.81 -6.72
CA VAL A 141 -16.38 -33.81 -6.14
C VAL A 141 -15.26 -34.04 -7.15
N MET A 142 -14.05 -33.59 -6.83
CA MET A 142 -12.85 -33.96 -7.55
C MET A 142 -12.58 -35.47 -7.36
N PRO A 143 -12.12 -36.21 -8.38
CA PRO A 143 -11.73 -37.61 -8.19
C PRO A 143 -10.51 -37.65 -7.25
N GLY A 144 -10.73 -38.08 -6.01
CA GLY A 144 -9.66 -38.22 -5.02
C GLY A 144 -9.98 -37.66 -3.64
N ASN A 145 -11.22 -37.79 -3.16
CA ASN A 145 -11.63 -37.65 -1.74
C ASN A 145 -10.94 -36.59 -0.88
N LYS A 146 -10.57 -35.43 -1.43
CA LYS A 146 -10.16 -34.27 -0.63
C LYS A 146 -11.13 -33.14 -0.88
N THR A 147 -11.83 -32.72 0.17
CA THR A 147 -12.66 -31.52 0.14
C THR A 147 -11.78 -30.30 -0.18
N ILE A 148 -12.34 -29.31 -0.89
CA ILE A 148 -11.66 -28.04 -1.23
C ILE A 148 -11.06 -27.41 0.02
N GLU A 149 -11.73 -27.54 1.20
CA GLU A 149 -11.22 -27.10 2.51
C GLU A 149 -9.91 -27.81 2.90
N GLN A 150 -9.75 -29.10 2.60
CA GLN A 150 -8.51 -29.84 2.85
C GLN A 150 -7.40 -29.51 1.83
N ALA A 151 -7.76 -29.13 0.61
CA ALA A 151 -6.80 -28.67 -0.38
C ALA A 151 -6.27 -27.25 -0.05
N ILE A 152 -7.08 -26.41 0.59
CA ILE A 152 -6.68 -25.09 1.10
C ILE A 152 -5.81 -25.23 2.35
N GLN A 153 -6.10 -26.19 3.23
CA GLN A 153 -5.32 -26.44 4.43
C GLN A 153 -3.94 -27.08 4.17
N ASN A 154 -3.73 -27.71 3.01
CA ASN A 154 -2.45 -28.36 2.66
C ASN A 154 -1.50 -27.47 1.84
N LYS A 155 -1.81 -26.21 1.55
CA LYS A 155 -0.82 -25.23 1.14
C LYS A 155 -0.25 -24.60 2.39
N GLU A 156 0.88 -25.18 2.84
CA GLU A 156 1.74 -24.68 3.90
C GLU A 156 2.40 -23.33 3.48
N ASP A 157 1.61 -22.28 3.46
CA ASP A 157 2.11 -20.93 3.61
C ASP A 157 1.36 -20.32 4.80
N ASN A 158 1.78 -20.73 6.00
CA ASN A 158 1.36 -20.10 7.26
C ASN A 158 1.96 -18.68 7.41
N ASN A 159 2.65 -18.18 6.39
CA ASN A 159 3.22 -16.84 6.43
C ASN A 159 2.13 -15.84 6.00
N PRO A 160 1.65 -14.99 6.92
CA PRO A 160 0.69 -13.96 6.55
C PRO A 160 1.36 -13.00 5.56
N HIS A 161 0.69 -12.74 4.43
CA HIS A 161 1.20 -11.79 3.43
C HIS A 161 0.83 -10.33 3.76
N LEU A 162 0.15 -10.11 4.86
CA LEU A 162 -0.29 -8.79 5.28
C LEU A 162 0.74 -8.15 6.22
N ARG A 163 1.32 -7.02 5.80
CA ARG A 163 2.41 -6.32 6.49
C ARG A 163 2.02 -4.90 6.87
N SER A 164 2.39 -4.48 8.07
CA SER A 164 2.23 -3.10 8.53
C SER A 164 3.31 -2.21 7.92
N THR A 165 2.91 -1.05 7.39
CA THR A 165 3.86 -0.04 6.92
C THR A 165 4.76 0.44 8.06
N ASN A 166 4.21 0.63 9.26
CA ASN A 166 4.98 1.06 10.42
C ASN A 166 6.03 0.03 10.86
N LYS A 167 5.73 -1.27 10.72
CA LYS A 167 6.70 -2.33 11.07
C LYS A 167 7.83 -2.45 10.06
N VAL A 168 7.56 -2.16 8.78
CA VAL A 168 8.57 -2.22 7.71
C VAL A 168 9.42 -0.94 7.68
N THR A 169 8.90 0.17 8.16
CA THR A 169 9.72 1.37 8.41
C THR A 169 10.84 1.04 9.38
N GLY A 170 12.07 1.44 9.07
CA GLY A 170 13.28 1.11 9.80
C GLY A 170 13.96 -0.20 9.37
N TYR A 171 13.36 -0.98 8.44
CA TYR A 171 14.04 -2.14 7.88
C TYR A 171 15.30 -1.71 7.14
N LYS A 172 16.40 -2.45 7.35
CA LYS A 172 17.67 -2.17 6.71
C LYS A 172 17.63 -2.54 5.22
N ILE A 173 18.11 -1.63 4.39
CA ILE A 173 18.24 -1.86 2.95
C ILE A 173 19.64 -2.30 2.65
N LYS A 174 19.77 -3.49 2.03
CA LYS A 174 21.05 -4.06 1.62
C LYS A 174 21.13 -4.19 0.11
N ALA A 175 22.17 -3.62 -0.46
CA ALA A 175 22.63 -3.87 -1.81
C ALA A 175 23.35 -5.21 -1.89
N SER A 176 23.77 -5.59 -3.10
CA SER A 176 24.56 -6.81 -3.32
C SER A 176 25.93 -6.79 -2.63
N ASP A 177 26.48 -5.60 -2.36
CA ASP A 177 27.85 -5.35 -1.90
C ASP A 177 27.94 -4.50 -0.61
N GLY A 178 26.82 -4.13 0.02
CA GLY A 178 26.84 -3.37 1.26
C GLY A 178 25.46 -2.90 1.74
N GLU A 179 25.45 -2.22 2.88
CA GLU A 179 24.27 -1.56 3.42
C GLU A 179 24.09 -0.18 2.78
N ILE A 180 22.81 0.20 2.50
CA ILE A 180 22.47 1.48 1.88
C ILE A 180 21.87 2.45 2.90
N GLY A 181 21.02 1.95 3.77
CA GLY A 181 20.26 2.75 4.71
C GLY A 181 19.05 1.99 5.24
N GLU A 182 17.94 2.69 5.45
CA GLU A 182 16.71 2.08 5.99
C GLU A 182 15.45 2.61 5.30
N VAL A 183 14.37 1.80 5.34
CA VAL A 183 13.06 2.22 4.86
C VAL A 183 12.54 3.35 5.74
N GLU A 184 12.28 4.50 5.13
CA GLU A 184 11.72 5.66 5.82
C GLU A 184 10.21 5.78 5.60
N ASP A 185 9.76 5.53 4.35
CA ASP A 185 8.38 5.75 3.94
C ASP A 185 8.03 4.92 2.70
N PHE A 186 6.77 4.98 2.30
CA PHE A 186 6.26 4.37 1.09
C PHE A 186 5.59 5.43 0.21
N ILE A 187 5.74 5.29 -1.10
CA ILE A 187 5.01 6.11 -2.06
C ILE A 187 3.94 5.24 -2.71
N ILE A 188 2.70 5.67 -2.59
CA ILE A 188 1.55 5.00 -3.19
C ILE A 188 0.97 5.81 -4.34
N ASP A 189 0.31 5.12 -5.24
CA ASP A 189 -0.65 5.70 -6.18
C ASP A 189 -1.95 5.99 -5.41
N ASP A 190 -2.38 7.25 -5.35
CA ASP A 190 -3.54 7.67 -4.54
C ASP A 190 -4.90 7.19 -5.07
N ARG A 191 -4.90 6.50 -6.22
CA ARG A 191 -6.09 5.94 -6.85
C ARG A 191 -6.19 4.43 -6.73
N THR A 192 -5.07 3.73 -6.97
CA THR A 192 -5.03 2.25 -6.92
C THR A 192 -4.56 1.71 -5.59
N LEU A 193 -3.98 2.58 -4.74
CA LEU A 193 -3.34 2.24 -3.47
C LEU A 193 -2.17 1.26 -3.61
N ASP A 194 -1.60 1.15 -4.82
CA ASP A 194 -0.39 0.38 -5.04
C ASP A 194 0.82 1.11 -4.49
N ILE A 195 1.68 0.40 -3.80
CA ILE A 195 3.01 0.89 -3.40
C ILE A 195 3.91 0.90 -4.63
N LYS A 196 4.26 2.07 -5.10
CA LYS A 196 5.11 2.27 -6.27
C LYS A 196 6.59 2.30 -5.91
N PHE A 197 6.92 2.86 -4.73
CA PHE A 197 8.29 2.99 -4.27
C PHE A 197 8.39 2.89 -2.75
N LEU A 198 9.55 2.44 -2.28
CA LEU A 198 10.04 2.62 -0.93
C LEU A 198 10.93 3.85 -0.91
N VAL A 199 10.76 4.73 0.06
CA VAL A 199 11.69 5.84 0.34
C VAL A 199 12.74 5.33 1.30
N ILE A 200 13.99 5.57 0.97
CA ILE A 200 15.15 5.13 1.73
C ILE A 200 15.90 6.33 2.26
N ASP A 201 16.05 6.37 3.57
CA ASP A 201 17.00 7.26 4.23
C ASP A 201 18.36 6.60 4.19
N THR A 202 19.32 7.24 3.53
CA THR A 202 20.69 6.75 3.41
C THR A 202 21.55 7.07 4.64
N GLY A 203 20.99 7.77 5.64
CA GLY A 203 21.64 8.07 6.91
C GLY A 203 22.98 8.80 6.74
N ASN A 204 23.98 8.35 7.52
CA ASN A 204 25.32 8.94 7.51
C ASN A 204 26.14 8.56 6.28
N TRP A 205 25.75 7.56 5.53
CA TRP A 205 26.49 7.06 4.38
C TRP A 205 26.46 8.05 3.20
N PHE A 206 25.33 8.74 3.01
CA PHE A 206 25.21 9.85 2.06
C PHE A 206 24.31 10.94 2.67
N PRO A 207 24.85 11.78 3.57
CA PRO A 207 24.06 12.68 4.39
C PRO A 207 23.11 13.57 3.59
N GLY A 208 21.84 13.53 3.96
CA GLY A 208 20.78 14.37 3.37
C GLY A 208 20.20 13.86 2.07
N LYS A 209 20.73 12.78 1.47
CA LYS A 209 20.14 12.21 0.25
C LYS A 209 19.11 11.15 0.58
N LYS A 210 17.90 11.33 0.02
CA LYS A 210 16.87 10.29 -0.04
C LYS A 210 16.80 9.72 -1.44
N VAL A 211 16.58 8.43 -1.52
CA VAL A 211 16.39 7.73 -2.79
C VAL A 211 15.11 6.91 -2.74
N ILE A 212 14.53 6.63 -3.88
CA ILE A 212 13.37 5.74 -3.95
C ILE A 212 13.69 4.50 -4.78
N ILE A 213 13.18 3.36 -4.30
CA ILE A 213 13.38 2.05 -4.93
C ILE A 213 12.01 1.42 -5.20
N SER A 214 11.80 0.97 -6.44
CA SER A 214 10.58 0.22 -6.78
C SER A 214 10.59 -1.16 -6.14
N PRO A 215 9.44 -1.68 -5.66
CA PRO A 215 9.30 -3.07 -5.24
C PRO A 215 9.81 -4.09 -6.26
N LYS A 216 9.74 -3.76 -7.56
CA LYS A 216 10.25 -4.61 -8.65
C LYS A 216 11.76 -4.86 -8.61
N TRP A 217 12.51 -4.04 -7.88
CA TRP A 217 13.97 -4.15 -7.72
C TRP A 217 14.36 -4.84 -6.41
N ILE A 218 13.38 -5.21 -5.59
CA ILE A 218 13.58 -6.01 -4.39
C ILE A 218 13.81 -7.45 -4.84
N LYS A 219 14.91 -8.02 -4.38
CA LYS A 219 15.27 -9.42 -4.59
C LYS A 219 14.59 -10.33 -3.56
N GLU A 220 14.61 -9.88 -2.30
CA GLU A 220 14.16 -10.65 -1.15
C GLU A 220 13.86 -9.73 0.03
N ILE A 221 12.90 -10.08 0.86
CA ILE A 221 12.68 -9.46 2.17
C ILE A 221 12.87 -10.53 3.23
N LYS A 222 13.80 -10.29 4.13
CA LYS A 222 14.06 -11.14 5.30
C LYS A 222 13.30 -10.61 6.49
N TRP A 223 12.10 -11.13 6.69
CA TRP A 223 11.20 -10.67 7.74
C TRP A 223 11.77 -10.86 9.15
N ASP A 224 12.47 -11.98 9.39
CA ASP A 224 13.05 -12.32 10.70
C ASP A 224 14.19 -11.36 11.08
N SER A 225 14.99 -10.90 10.11
CA SER A 225 16.12 -9.97 10.34
C SER A 225 15.80 -8.53 10.03
N SER A 226 14.55 -8.22 9.61
CA SER A 226 14.12 -6.87 9.23
C SER A 226 15.03 -6.25 8.14
N GLU A 227 15.29 -7.00 7.07
CA GLU A 227 16.16 -6.61 5.99
C GLU A 227 15.44 -6.68 4.64
N VAL A 228 15.66 -5.69 3.79
CA VAL A 228 15.23 -5.67 2.38
C VAL A 228 16.46 -5.74 1.50
N ILE A 229 16.57 -6.82 0.72
CA ILE A 229 17.69 -7.03 -0.20
C ILE A 229 17.27 -6.52 -1.58
N VAL A 230 18.04 -5.59 -2.14
CA VAL A 230 17.77 -5.02 -3.45
C VAL A 230 18.73 -5.56 -4.51
N ASN A 231 18.24 -5.64 -5.74
CA ASN A 231 19.04 -6.09 -6.90
C ASN A 231 19.81 -4.91 -7.52
N ALA A 232 20.63 -4.25 -6.71
CA ALA A 232 21.50 -3.16 -7.11
C ALA A 232 22.77 -3.16 -6.25
N SER A 233 23.84 -2.52 -6.71
CA SER A 233 25.02 -2.24 -5.88
C SER A 233 24.85 -0.94 -5.09
N VAL A 234 25.65 -0.77 -4.05
CA VAL A 234 25.75 0.48 -3.28
C VAL A 234 26.03 1.67 -4.21
N GLU A 235 26.94 1.50 -5.16
CA GLU A 235 27.30 2.55 -6.13
C GLU A 235 26.12 2.91 -7.05
N GLN A 236 25.38 1.92 -7.52
CA GLN A 236 24.17 2.14 -8.33
C GLN A 236 23.12 2.94 -7.57
N VAL A 237 22.88 2.64 -6.29
CA VAL A 237 21.94 3.42 -5.48
C VAL A 237 22.46 4.82 -5.19
N LYS A 238 23.75 4.96 -4.97
CA LYS A 238 24.42 6.26 -4.74
C LYS A 238 24.18 7.24 -5.88
N TYR A 239 24.29 6.79 -7.10
CA TYR A 239 24.16 7.64 -8.30
C TYR A 239 22.74 7.64 -8.89
N SER A 240 21.77 7.03 -8.22
CA SER A 240 20.38 7.11 -8.65
C SER A 240 19.83 8.54 -8.53
N PRO A 241 18.79 8.88 -9.30
CA PRO A 241 18.08 10.13 -9.14
C PRO A 241 17.67 10.37 -7.68
N GLU A 242 17.96 11.57 -7.18
CA GLU A 242 17.59 11.96 -5.82
C GLU A 242 16.09 12.14 -5.70
N TYR A 243 15.53 11.72 -4.57
CA TYR A 243 14.15 11.94 -4.23
C TYR A 243 14.02 13.16 -3.31
N ASP A 244 13.26 14.15 -3.75
CA ASP A 244 12.85 15.29 -2.95
C ASP A 244 11.38 15.15 -2.55
N ALA A 245 11.13 14.97 -1.27
CA ALA A 245 9.76 14.82 -0.74
C ALA A 245 8.87 16.07 -0.93
N ALA A 246 9.49 17.24 -1.16
CA ALA A 246 8.76 18.48 -1.46
C ALA A 246 8.30 18.55 -2.91
N GLN A 247 8.85 17.72 -3.79
CA GLN A 247 8.53 17.70 -5.21
C GLN A 247 7.55 16.58 -5.56
N TYR A 248 6.72 16.85 -6.54
CA TYR A 248 5.84 15.85 -7.12
C TYR A 248 6.64 14.83 -7.94
N ILE A 249 6.36 13.55 -7.74
CA ILE A 249 6.94 12.49 -8.58
C ILE A 249 6.22 12.48 -9.93
N SER A 250 6.82 13.17 -10.91
CA SER A 250 6.32 13.23 -12.28
C SER A 250 6.52 11.91 -13.01
N ASP A 251 5.76 11.69 -14.07
CA ASP A 251 5.96 10.53 -14.96
C ASP A 251 7.35 10.56 -15.62
N GLU A 252 7.90 11.76 -15.87
CA GLU A 252 9.27 11.92 -16.38
C GLU A 252 10.30 11.46 -15.36
N TYR A 253 10.15 11.85 -14.09
CA TYR A 253 11.03 11.38 -13.01
C TYR A 253 10.96 9.86 -12.87
N GLU A 254 9.76 9.27 -12.92
CA GLU A 254 9.58 7.82 -12.87
C GLU A 254 10.22 7.13 -14.05
N ALA A 255 10.04 7.65 -15.26
CA ALA A 255 10.68 7.12 -16.47
C ALA A 255 12.21 7.18 -16.38
N ASN A 256 12.76 8.29 -15.88
CA ASN A 256 14.20 8.44 -15.65
C ASN A 256 14.72 7.43 -14.64
N LEU A 257 13.99 7.22 -13.55
CA LEU A 257 14.33 6.24 -12.52
C LEU A 257 14.28 4.81 -13.06
N GLN A 258 13.24 4.46 -13.82
CA GLN A 258 13.10 3.15 -14.46
C GLN A 258 14.21 2.92 -15.49
N ASN A 259 14.54 3.92 -16.30
CA ASN A 259 15.64 3.84 -17.26
C ASN A 259 17.00 3.69 -16.55
N TYR A 260 17.17 4.38 -15.42
CA TYR A 260 18.40 4.27 -14.64
C TYR A 260 18.61 2.85 -14.14
N TYR A 261 17.65 2.30 -13.37
CA TYR A 261 17.77 0.96 -12.81
C TYR A 261 17.62 -0.15 -13.85
N GLY A 262 16.83 0.06 -14.92
CA GLY A 262 16.62 -0.90 -16.00
C GLY A 262 17.91 -1.28 -16.73
N ARG A 263 18.91 -0.38 -16.78
CA ARG A 263 20.22 -0.66 -17.38
C ARG A 263 20.98 -1.77 -16.65
N PHE A 264 20.69 -1.96 -15.37
CA PHE A 264 21.41 -2.91 -14.51
C PHE A 264 20.65 -4.23 -14.31
N ILE A 265 19.34 -4.23 -14.50
CA ILE A 265 18.48 -5.40 -14.25
C ILE A 265 18.25 -6.21 -15.53
N SER A 266 18.42 -5.63 -16.72
CA SER A 266 18.13 -6.26 -18.01
C SER A 266 19.15 -7.33 -18.47
N HIS A 267 20.11 -7.69 -17.65
CA HIS A 267 21.19 -8.64 -18.00
C HIS A 267 21.17 -9.92 -17.14
N LYS A 268 19.97 -10.48 -16.88
CA LYS A 268 19.86 -11.86 -16.38
C LYS A 268 18.93 -12.69 -17.25
#